data_a38ced02dea1928e485ab57492968786
#
_entry.id   a38ced02dea1928e485ab57492968786
#
_cell.length_a   1.000
_cell.length_b   1.000
_cell.length_c   1.000
_cell.angle_alpha   90.00
_cell.angle_beta   90.00
_cell.angle_gamma   90.00
#
_symmetry.space_group_name_H-M   'P 1'
#
loop_
_entity.id
_entity.type
_entity.pdbx_description
1 polymer ?
#
loop_
_entity_poly.entity_id
_entity_poly.type
_entity_poly.pdbx_seq_one_letter_code
_entity_poly.pdbx_strand_id
1 'polypeptide(L)'
;MKSFSFIHTADLHLDSPFSGLRQVDGEIADLLKDATFRAFDNVVELALKNKVDFLLVAGDVYDAADRSLRAQLKFADGLKKLAVAGIRSFVCHGNHDPLDGWIASLQWPEEVHIFGSEFETVSVALGGEDVVLIHGISYPHSQINDSFGRGFKRQGSQPFQIGLFHCSVGSDPAHETYAPRTLSELVAANLDYWALGHVHRHRVLKDGHPFITYPGTTQGRHIRETGPRGCLLVQVSGSGEVSARFEPVDCVRWSSSELQIDDLETEGDLIEALERTCDEIGDEAQGRPAVVRITLSGRGELHAMLRSPLVVEDLTERLRVTGLESAPAVMVEQIQVRTNTPIDLDSRRKSADFLGEVLRLIENTREKPTRLQEMISELYNDRRGRRFLDTLAEEELLELLSEVESICVDELVTEETE
;
A
#
# COMPACT_ATOMS: atom_id res chain seq x y z
N MET A 1 30.13 1.72 -20.46
CA MET A 1 30.08 0.50 -19.63
C MET A 1 29.26 -0.59 -20.34
N LYS A 2 29.30 -1.83 -19.89
CA LYS A 2 28.40 -2.87 -20.40
C LYS A 2 26.96 -2.58 -19.94
N SER A 3 25.97 -2.83 -20.80
CA SER A 3 24.56 -2.79 -20.37
C SER A 3 24.24 -3.96 -19.45
N PHE A 4 23.36 -3.75 -18.49
CA PHE A 4 22.92 -4.77 -17.52
C PHE A 4 21.48 -4.54 -17.09
N SER A 5 20.91 -5.52 -16.41
CA SER A 5 19.55 -5.46 -15.91
C SER A 5 19.43 -6.07 -14.51
N PHE A 6 18.45 -5.62 -13.77
CA PHE A 6 18.17 -6.14 -12.43
C PHE A 6 16.70 -6.03 -12.05
N ILE A 7 16.29 -6.82 -11.06
CA ILE A 7 15.02 -6.61 -10.38
C ILE A 7 15.28 -5.79 -9.11
N HIS A 8 14.45 -4.78 -8.88
CA HIS A 8 14.36 -4.08 -7.61
C HIS A 8 13.02 -4.39 -6.95
N THR A 9 13.07 -5.05 -5.81
CA THR A 9 11.92 -5.40 -4.95
C THR A 9 12.15 -4.95 -3.52
N ALA A 10 11.08 -4.79 -2.75
CA ALA A 10 11.10 -4.43 -1.33
C ALA A 10 9.81 -4.90 -0.66
N ASP A 11 9.75 -4.77 0.65
CA ASP A 11 8.51 -4.88 1.44
C ASP A 11 7.75 -6.19 1.12
N LEU A 12 8.48 -7.32 1.15
CA LEU A 12 7.94 -8.64 0.80
C LEU A 12 6.96 -9.14 1.87
N HIS A 13 7.25 -8.84 3.14
CA HIS A 13 6.45 -9.22 4.29
C HIS A 13 5.96 -10.68 4.24
N LEU A 14 6.88 -11.60 4.01
CA LEU A 14 6.59 -13.02 3.84
C LEU A 14 5.91 -13.61 5.06
N ASP A 15 4.84 -14.38 4.84
CA ASP A 15 4.00 -15.02 5.88
C ASP A 15 3.18 -14.03 6.73
N SER A 16 3.10 -12.76 6.33
CA SER A 16 2.21 -11.79 6.99
C SER A 16 0.75 -12.15 6.79
N PRO A 17 -0.06 -12.12 7.87
CA PRO A 17 -1.48 -12.36 7.74
C PRO A 17 -2.18 -11.22 7.00
N PHE A 18 -3.25 -11.54 6.28
CA PHE A 18 -4.14 -10.57 5.68
C PHE A 18 -5.05 -9.96 6.77
N SER A 19 -5.13 -8.63 6.81
CA SER A 19 -5.94 -7.91 7.79
C SER A 19 -7.36 -7.65 7.26
N GLY A 20 -8.36 -7.72 8.15
CA GLY A 20 -9.76 -7.40 7.82
C GLY A 20 -10.62 -8.60 7.38
N LEU A 21 -10.04 -9.75 7.12
CA LEU A 21 -10.73 -10.93 6.62
C LEU A 21 -10.99 -11.94 7.76
N ARG A 22 -11.97 -11.66 8.61
CA ARG A 22 -12.22 -12.46 9.83
C ARG A 22 -12.91 -13.81 9.61
N GLN A 23 -13.53 -14.04 8.44
CA GLN A 23 -14.30 -15.26 8.14
C GLN A 23 -14.21 -15.61 6.66
N VAL A 24 -13.03 -15.96 6.20
CA VAL A 24 -12.86 -16.51 4.86
C VAL A 24 -12.53 -17.98 5.01
N ASP A 25 -13.46 -18.83 4.64
CA ASP A 25 -13.29 -20.28 4.62
C ASP A 25 -12.97 -20.77 3.20
N GLY A 26 -12.30 -21.91 3.09
CA GLY A 26 -12.09 -22.62 1.83
C GLY A 26 -10.91 -22.13 0.99
N GLU A 27 -11.04 -22.27 -0.33
CA GLU A 27 -9.94 -22.07 -1.29
C GLU A 27 -9.35 -20.66 -1.28
N ILE A 28 -10.17 -19.63 -0.98
CA ILE A 28 -9.68 -18.25 -0.88
C ILE A 28 -8.83 -18.04 0.37
N ALA A 29 -9.18 -18.64 1.49
CA ALA A 29 -8.36 -18.57 2.70
C ALA A 29 -6.96 -19.14 2.44
N ASP A 30 -6.87 -20.27 1.73
CA ASP A 30 -5.60 -20.89 1.36
C ASP A 30 -4.83 -20.02 0.35
N LEU A 31 -5.54 -19.42 -0.62
CA LEU A 31 -4.93 -18.50 -1.57
C LEU A 31 -4.31 -17.28 -0.89
N LEU A 32 -5.05 -16.66 0.04
CA LEU A 32 -4.60 -15.50 0.80
C LEU A 32 -3.42 -15.83 1.70
N LYS A 33 -3.48 -16.97 2.39
CA LYS A 33 -2.42 -17.44 3.29
C LYS A 33 -1.06 -17.57 2.60
N ASP A 34 -1.05 -17.97 1.32
CA ASP A 34 0.17 -18.20 0.56
C ASP A 34 0.50 -17.07 -0.43
N ALA A 35 -0.32 -16.02 -0.48
CA ALA A 35 -0.20 -14.99 -1.52
C ALA A 35 1.13 -14.24 -1.48
N THR A 36 1.68 -13.92 -0.31
CA THR A 36 3.00 -13.27 -0.19
C THR A 36 4.12 -14.19 -0.69
N PHE A 37 4.02 -15.49 -0.43
CA PHE A 37 4.98 -16.47 -0.94
C PHE A 37 4.91 -16.64 -2.45
N ARG A 38 3.69 -16.68 -3.01
CA ARG A 38 3.47 -16.79 -4.45
C ARG A 38 3.91 -15.53 -5.19
N ALA A 39 3.66 -14.35 -4.61
CA ALA A 39 4.16 -13.09 -5.15
C ALA A 39 5.69 -13.06 -5.20
N PHE A 40 6.37 -13.57 -4.16
CA PHE A 40 7.82 -13.70 -4.17
C PHE A 40 8.30 -14.75 -5.22
N ASP A 41 7.60 -15.88 -5.37
CA ASP A 41 7.91 -16.82 -6.48
C ASP A 41 7.80 -16.12 -7.83
N ASN A 42 6.79 -15.29 -8.05
CA ASN A 42 6.64 -14.52 -9.28
C ASN A 42 7.81 -13.54 -9.52
N VAL A 43 8.35 -12.92 -8.45
CA VAL A 43 9.58 -12.10 -8.54
C VAL A 43 10.78 -12.96 -9.00
N VAL A 44 10.96 -14.12 -8.39
CA VAL A 44 12.04 -15.07 -8.76
C VAL A 44 11.88 -15.53 -10.21
N GLU A 45 10.69 -15.92 -10.62
CA GLU A 45 10.39 -16.34 -11.99
C GLU A 45 10.62 -15.21 -13.01
N LEU A 46 10.22 -13.98 -12.65
CA LEU A 46 10.46 -12.80 -13.47
C LEU A 46 11.97 -12.58 -13.68
N ALA A 47 12.77 -12.70 -12.62
CA ALA A 47 14.22 -12.57 -12.70
C ALA A 47 14.84 -13.64 -13.60
N LEU A 48 14.43 -14.90 -13.44
CA LEU A 48 14.89 -16.03 -14.26
C LEU A 48 14.49 -15.88 -15.74
N LYS A 49 13.22 -15.51 -16.00
CA LYS A 49 12.68 -15.30 -17.35
C LYS A 49 13.42 -14.21 -18.11
N ASN A 50 13.73 -13.11 -17.44
CA ASN A 50 14.43 -11.98 -18.04
C ASN A 50 15.96 -12.14 -18.00
N LYS A 51 16.47 -13.18 -17.33
CA LYS A 51 17.92 -13.44 -17.17
C LYS A 51 18.65 -12.19 -16.68
N VAL A 52 18.10 -11.57 -15.64
CA VAL A 52 18.71 -10.37 -15.06
C VAL A 52 20.07 -10.67 -14.45
N ASP A 53 20.92 -9.67 -14.35
CA ASP A 53 22.29 -9.85 -13.81
C ASP A 53 22.26 -9.99 -12.28
N PHE A 54 21.30 -9.33 -11.61
CA PHE A 54 21.12 -9.44 -10.15
C PHE A 54 19.72 -9.04 -9.67
N LEU A 55 19.43 -9.38 -8.40
CA LEU A 55 18.25 -8.98 -7.66
C LEU A 55 18.64 -8.04 -6.52
N LEU A 56 17.89 -6.95 -6.31
CA LEU A 56 17.97 -6.07 -5.15
C LEU A 56 16.71 -6.22 -4.29
N VAL A 57 16.88 -6.45 -2.98
CA VAL A 57 15.80 -6.53 -1.99
C VAL A 57 16.02 -5.42 -0.95
N ALA A 58 15.18 -4.39 -1.01
CA ALA A 58 15.35 -3.17 -0.22
C ALA A 58 14.57 -3.20 1.11
N GLY A 59 14.77 -4.24 1.91
CA GLY A 59 14.26 -4.36 3.28
C GLY A 59 12.85 -4.94 3.41
N ASP A 60 12.45 -5.16 4.66
CA ASP A 60 11.16 -5.70 5.08
C ASP A 60 10.80 -7.01 4.36
N VAL A 61 11.74 -7.97 4.40
CA VAL A 61 11.53 -9.32 3.88
C VAL A 61 10.50 -10.07 4.73
N TYR A 62 10.50 -9.83 6.06
CA TYR A 62 9.62 -10.46 7.04
C TYR A 62 8.96 -9.41 7.93
N ASP A 63 7.85 -9.76 8.59
CA ASP A 63 7.34 -9.02 9.74
C ASP A 63 7.98 -9.50 11.05
N ALA A 64 8.41 -8.57 11.90
CA ALA A 64 9.12 -8.90 13.15
C ALA A 64 8.27 -9.77 14.11
N ALA A 65 6.95 -9.58 14.13
CA ALA A 65 6.02 -10.34 14.95
C ALA A 65 5.82 -11.79 14.45
N ASP A 66 5.96 -12.02 13.13
CA ASP A 66 5.60 -13.26 12.44
C ASP A 66 6.77 -13.85 11.64
N ARG A 67 8.01 -13.61 12.08
CA ARG A 67 9.24 -14.11 11.43
C ARG A 67 9.30 -15.64 11.54
N SER A 68 8.47 -16.30 10.73
CA SER A 68 8.33 -17.74 10.75
C SER A 68 9.54 -18.43 10.11
N LEU A 69 9.83 -19.65 10.57
CA LEU A 69 10.84 -20.51 9.91
C LEU A 69 10.44 -20.78 8.45
N ARG A 70 9.14 -20.91 8.19
CA ARG A 70 8.58 -21.13 6.85
C ARG A 70 8.93 -19.98 5.91
N ALA A 71 8.77 -18.73 6.36
CA ALA A 71 9.13 -17.55 5.59
C ALA A 71 10.61 -17.50 5.26
N GLN A 72 11.47 -17.77 6.26
CA GLN A 72 12.91 -17.78 6.07
C GLN A 72 13.39 -18.88 5.09
N LEU A 73 12.84 -20.09 5.20
CA LEU A 73 13.13 -21.18 4.27
C LEU A 73 12.67 -20.84 2.85
N LYS A 74 11.47 -20.29 2.70
CA LYS A 74 10.93 -19.89 1.39
C LYS A 74 11.80 -18.83 0.71
N PHE A 75 12.23 -17.81 1.45
CA PHE A 75 13.13 -16.78 0.94
C PHE A 75 14.47 -17.38 0.52
N ALA A 76 15.09 -18.19 1.38
CA ALA A 76 16.35 -18.88 1.06
C ALA A 76 16.24 -19.76 -0.18
N ASP A 77 15.16 -20.51 -0.35
CA ASP A 77 14.95 -21.36 -1.51
C ASP A 77 14.80 -20.55 -2.81
N GLY A 78 14.11 -19.39 -2.76
CA GLY A 78 14.03 -18.48 -3.89
C GLY A 78 15.40 -17.94 -4.30
N LEU A 79 16.20 -17.46 -3.32
CA LEU A 79 17.55 -16.95 -3.60
C LEU A 79 18.50 -18.05 -4.09
N LYS A 80 18.39 -19.29 -3.58
CA LYS A 80 19.14 -20.43 -4.09
C LYS A 80 18.82 -20.75 -5.56
N LYS A 81 17.54 -20.66 -5.96
CA LYS A 81 17.14 -20.82 -7.37
C LYS A 81 17.82 -19.79 -8.27
N LEU A 82 17.89 -18.53 -7.82
CA LEU A 82 18.59 -17.47 -8.55
C LEU A 82 20.10 -17.74 -8.62
N ALA A 83 20.72 -18.13 -7.51
CA ALA A 83 22.14 -18.45 -7.44
C ALA A 83 22.53 -19.58 -8.40
N VAL A 84 21.72 -20.64 -8.48
CA VAL A 84 21.93 -21.75 -9.44
C VAL A 84 21.88 -21.26 -10.89
N ALA A 85 21.11 -20.22 -11.18
CA ALA A 85 21.05 -19.58 -12.50
C ALA A 85 22.15 -18.52 -12.72
N GLY A 86 23.04 -18.30 -11.74
CA GLY A 86 24.12 -17.32 -11.79
C GLY A 86 23.63 -15.87 -11.54
N ILE A 87 22.42 -15.70 -11.02
CA ILE A 87 21.85 -14.39 -10.69
C ILE A 87 22.19 -14.07 -9.22
N ARG A 88 22.97 -13.01 -9.01
CA ARG A 88 23.35 -12.56 -7.67
C ARG A 88 22.20 -11.85 -6.97
N SER A 89 22.14 -11.96 -5.65
CA SER A 89 21.11 -11.28 -4.85
C SER A 89 21.76 -10.42 -3.78
N PHE A 90 21.27 -9.18 -3.64
CA PHE A 90 21.73 -8.21 -2.65
C PHE A 90 20.54 -7.80 -1.79
N VAL A 91 20.65 -8.02 -0.48
CA VAL A 91 19.55 -7.87 0.47
C VAL A 91 19.97 -6.92 1.58
N CYS A 92 19.19 -5.90 1.87
CA CYS A 92 19.23 -5.23 3.16
C CYS A 92 17.97 -5.59 3.97
N HIS A 93 18.04 -5.46 5.28
CA HIS A 93 16.92 -5.62 6.20
C HIS A 93 16.36 -4.25 6.58
N GLY A 94 15.03 -4.16 6.82
CA GLY A 94 14.32 -2.95 7.19
C GLY A 94 13.97 -2.90 8.68
N ASN A 95 12.97 -2.07 9.02
CA ASN A 95 12.54 -1.89 10.40
C ASN A 95 11.64 -3.03 10.93
N HIS A 96 10.97 -3.77 10.04
CA HIS A 96 10.19 -4.96 10.41
C HIS A 96 11.03 -6.20 10.58
N ASP A 97 12.19 -6.28 9.95
CA ASP A 97 13.07 -7.44 10.00
C ASP A 97 14.53 -7.11 10.37
N PRO A 98 14.77 -6.31 11.44
CA PRO A 98 16.11 -5.89 11.82
C PRO A 98 17.02 -7.07 12.17
N LEU A 99 18.35 -6.87 12.12
CA LEU A 99 19.36 -7.91 12.31
C LEU A 99 19.35 -8.53 13.73
N ASP A 100 18.82 -7.85 14.75
CA ASP A 100 18.70 -8.38 16.11
C ASP A 100 17.51 -9.32 16.31
N GLY A 101 16.65 -9.47 15.31
CA GLY A 101 15.56 -10.44 15.35
C GLY A 101 16.05 -11.89 15.25
N TRP A 102 15.17 -12.86 15.57
CA TRP A 102 15.51 -14.27 15.42
C TRP A 102 15.73 -14.64 13.94
N ILE A 103 16.90 -15.20 13.63
CA ILE A 103 17.29 -15.66 12.30
C ILE A 103 17.63 -17.14 12.39
N ALA A 104 17.04 -17.97 11.52
CA ALA A 104 17.42 -19.36 11.38
C ALA A 104 18.86 -19.46 10.85
N SER A 105 19.63 -20.44 11.34
CA SER A 105 20.98 -20.70 10.86
C SER A 105 20.95 -21.31 9.47
N LEU A 106 20.76 -20.48 8.45
CA LEU A 106 20.72 -20.90 7.06
C LEU A 106 22.08 -20.71 6.40
N GLN A 107 22.45 -21.65 5.50
CA GLN A 107 23.61 -21.49 4.65
C GLN A 107 23.20 -20.75 3.36
N TRP A 108 23.82 -19.60 3.12
CA TRP A 108 23.61 -18.80 1.93
C TRP A 108 24.61 -19.19 0.84
N PRO A 109 24.19 -19.25 -0.44
CA PRO A 109 25.09 -19.32 -1.58
C PRO A 109 26.04 -18.10 -1.63
N GLU A 110 27.20 -18.26 -2.28
CA GLU A 110 28.16 -17.16 -2.46
C GLU A 110 27.59 -15.99 -3.29
N GLU A 111 26.59 -16.28 -4.11
CA GLU A 111 25.86 -15.29 -4.93
C GLU A 111 24.92 -14.41 -4.11
N VAL A 112 24.65 -14.75 -2.84
CA VAL A 112 23.76 -14.01 -1.96
C VAL A 112 24.58 -13.17 -0.98
N HIS A 113 24.44 -11.85 -1.08
CA HIS A 113 25.01 -10.90 -0.14
C HIS A 113 23.92 -10.24 0.70
N ILE A 114 23.98 -10.42 2.01
CA ILE A 114 23.10 -9.74 2.97
C ILE A 114 23.94 -8.67 3.68
N PHE A 115 23.54 -7.40 3.51
CA PHE A 115 24.24 -6.27 4.13
C PHE A 115 24.14 -6.32 5.66
N GLY A 116 25.25 -6.00 6.33
CA GLY A 116 25.31 -5.89 7.78
C GLY A 116 24.75 -4.58 8.31
N SER A 117 24.97 -4.36 9.62
CA SER A 117 24.58 -3.11 10.33
C SER A 117 25.52 -1.93 10.06
N GLU A 118 26.65 -2.17 9.44
CA GLU A 118 27.59 -1.16 9.02
C GLU A 118 27.46 -0.91 7.52
N PHE A 119 27.75 0.33 7.10
CA PHE A 119 27.73 0.68 5.68
C PHE A 119 28.77 -0.13 4.90
N GLU A 120 28.35 -0.82 3.87
CA GLU A 120 29.18 -1.67 3.01
C GLU A 120 29.05 -1.26 1.56
N THR A 121 30.08 -1.62 0.79
CA THR A 121 30.10 -1.48 -0.67
C THR A 121 30.54 -2.80 -1.29
N VAL A 122 29.69 -3.33 -2.17
CA VAL A 122 29.96 -4.58 -2.88
C VAL A 122 30.10 -4.31 -4.36
N SER A 123 31.14 -4.87 -4.98
CA SER A 123 31.37 -4.78 -6.41
C SER A 123 30.71 -5.93 -7.16
N VAL A 124 30.04 -5.61 -8.26
CA VAL A 124 29.42 -6.57 -9.18
C VAL A 124 30.20 -6.57 -10.50
N ALA A 125 30.90 -7.67 -10.75
CA ALA A 125 31.60 -7.88 -12.01
C ALA A 125 30.69 -8.60 -13.00
N LEU A 126 30.54 -8.01 -14.19
CA LEU A 126 29.77 -8.58 -15.29
C LEU A 126 30.72 -8.90 -16.48
N GLY A 127 31.04 -10.17 -16.64
CA GLY A 127 31.95 -10.62 -17.71
C GLY A 127 33.43 -10.30 -17.44
N GLY A 128 33.83 -10.20 -16.16
CA GLY A 128 35.21 -10.01 -15.71
C GLY A 128 35.62 -8.55 -15.46
N GLU A 129 34.73 -7.59 -15.72
CA GLU A 129 34.94 -6.18 -15.42
C GLU A 129 33.98 -5.72 -14.31
N ASP A 130 34.48 -4.88 -13.38
CA ASP A 130 33.63 -4.23 -12.39
C ASP A 130 32.80 -3.16 -13.06
N VAL A 131 31.49 -3.32 -13.06
CA VAL A 131 30.56 -2.43 -13.74
C VAL A 131 29.69 -1.65 -12.77
N VAL A 132 29.37 -2.23 -11.60
CA VAL A 132 28.43 -1.68 -10.64
C VAL A 132 28.97 -1.78 -9.23
N LEU A 133 28.88 -0.71 -8.43
CA LEU A 133 29.00 -0.74 -6.99
C LEU A 133 27.62 -0.68 -6.36
N ILE A 134 27.36 -1.58 -5.43
CA ILE A 134 26.13 -1.57 -4.62
C ILE A 134 26.51 -1.20 -3.19
N HIS A 135 25.97 -0.08 -2.73
CA HIS A 135 26.12 0.43 -1.39
C HIS A 135 24.89 0.03 -0.58
N GLY A 136 25.07 -0.58 0.58
CA GLY A 136 23.94 -1.03 1.39
C GLY A 136 24.22 -1.00 2.88
N ILE A 137 23.15 -1.06 3.66
CA ILE A 137 23.16 -1.16 5.12
C ILE A 137 21.82 -1.74 5.56
N SER A 138 21.83 -2.64 6.55
CA SER A 138 20.64 -3.19 7.18
C SER A 138 20.40 -2.57 8.55
N TYR A 139 19.14 -2.51 8.95
CA TYR A 139 18.75 -2.05 10.28
C TYR A 139 19.31 -2.96 11.37
N PRO A 140 20.08 -2.44 12.33
CA PRO A 140 20.53 -3.22 13.48
C PRO A 140 19.39 -3.54 14.44
N HIS A 141 18.46 -2.59 14.64
CA HIS A 141 17.29 -2.65 15.51
C HIS A 141 16.11 -1.97 14.85
N SER A 142 14.88 -2.27 15.26
CA SER A 142 13.67 -1.65 14.72
C SER A 142 13.63 -0.13 14.84
N GLN A 143 14.20 0.41 15.92
CA GLN A 143 14.35 1.85 16.12
C GLN A 143 15.81 2.27 15.89
N ILE A 144 16.00 3.20 14.99
CA ILE A 144 17.33 3.74 14.63
C ILE A 144 17.36 5.27 14.82
N ASN A 145 18.57 5.81 14.93
CA ASN A 145 18.77 7.24 15.07
C ASN A 145 18.87 7.95 13.70
N ASP A 146 18.75 9.29 13.71
CA ASP A 146 18.77 10.13 12.50
C ASP A 146 20.12 10.09 11.74
N SER A 147 21.18 9.56 12.32
CA SER A 147 22.48 9.43 11.67
C SER A 147 22.60 8.16 10.82
N PHE A 148 21.69 7.20 10.99
CA PHE A 148 21.70 5.94 10.26
C PHE A 148 21.61 6.18 8.74
N GLY A 149 22.46 5.51 7.97
CA GLY A 149 22.49 5.65 6.51
C GLY A 149 23.14 6.94 5.97
N ARG A 150 23.81 7.76 6.78
CA ARG A 150 24.57 8.95 6.28
C ARG A 150 25.85 8.60 5.51
N GLY A 151 26.24 7.31 5.45
CA GLY A 151 27.44 6.84 4.76
C GLY A 151 27.34 6.81 3.23
N PHE A 152 26.13 6.93 2.68
CA PHE A 152 25.94 6.85 1.23
C PHE A 152 26.58 8.03 0.50
N LYS A 153 27.58 7.75 -0.28
CA LYS A 153 28.25 8.71 -1.14
C LYS A 153 28.98 7.98 -2.26
N ARG A 154 28.99 8.56 -3.47
CA ARG A 154 29.76 8.01 -4.60
C ARG A 154 31.21 7.75 -4.21
N GLN A 155 31.71 6.56 -4.55
CA GLN A 155 33.06 6.11 -4.28
C GLN A 155 33.81 5.81 -5.59
N GLY A 156 35.06 6.31 -5.67
CA GLY A 156 35.93 6.02 -6.80
C GLY A 156 35.37 6.48 -8.14
N SER A 157 35.88 5.87 -9.20
CA SER A 157 35.55 6.21 -10.61
C SER A 157 34.62 5.21 -11.29
N GLN A 158 34.04 4.29 -10.53
CA GLN A 158 33.12 3.26 -11.10
C GLN A 158 31.95 3.91 -11.84
N PRO A 159 31.60 3.41 -13.03
CA PRO A 159 30.67 4.09 -13.91
C PRO A 159 29.22 4.11 -13.41
N PHE A 160 28.81 3.12 -12.60
CA PHE A 160 27.45 3.04 -12.08
C PHE A 160 27.42 2.61 -10.60
N GLN A 161 26.68 3.35 -9.78
CA GLN A 161 26.61 3.10 -8.34
C GLN A 161 25.17 3.15 -7.85
N ILE A 162 24.78 2.14 -7.08
CA ILE A 162 23.43 1.93 -6.56
C ILE A 162 23.45 2.08 -5.03
N GLY A 163 22.52 2.87 -4.47
CA GLY A 163 22.21 2.84 -3.05
C GLY A 163 21.03 1.90 -2.79
N LEU A 164 21.24 0.85 -2.01
CA LEU A 164 20.20 -0.06 -1.53
C LEU A 164 19.87 0.29 -0.09
N PHE A 165 18.69 0.86 0.14
CA PHE A 165 18.37 1.43 1.43
C PHE A 165 16.87 1.39 1.75
N HIS A 166 16.55 0.97 2.97
CA HIS A 166 15.19 0.98 3.50
C HIS A 166 14.98 2.25 4.32
N CYS A 167 14.20 3.23 3.81
CA CYS A 167 14.03 4.53 4.48
C CYS A 167 12.78 5.29 3.99
N SER A 168 12.30 6.23 4.83
CA SER A 168 11.31 7.23 4.44
C SER A 168 11.99 8.41 3.74
N VAL A 169 11.41 8.91 2.65
CA VAL A 169 11.87 10.14 1.97
C VAL A 169 10.77 11.20 2.01
N GLY A 170 11.07 12.31 2.70
CA GLY A 170 10.11 13.37 2.99
C GLY A 170 9.18 13.01 4.15
N SER A 171 8.16 13.85 4.37
CA SER A 171 7.07 13.58 5.33
C SER A 171 5.87 13.05 4.57
N ASP A 172 5.53 11.79 4.77
CA ASP A 172 4.26 11.21 4.32
C ASP A 172 3.40 10.95 5.56
N PRO A 173 2.27 11.67 5.74
CA PRO A 173 1.41 11.49 6.92
C PRO A 173 0.77 10.09 6.99
N ALA A 174 0.76 9.33 5.90
CA ALA A 174 0.23 7.97 5.86
C ALA A 174 1.19 6.89 6.37
N HIS A 175 2.46 7.23 6.61
CA HIS A 175 3.49 6.28 7.03
C HIS A 175 4.29 6.80 8.23
N GLU A 176 4.59 5.89 9.17
CA GLU A 176 5.55 6.19 10.24
C GLU A 176 6.91 6.52 9.62
N THR A 177 7.61 7.47 10.23
CA THR A 177 8.87 7.97 9.69
C THR A 177 10.05 7.12 10.20
N TYR A 178 10.66 6.33 9.31
CA TYR A 178 11.84 5.52 9.62
C TYR A 178 13.06 5.97 8.79
N ALA A 179 14.23 6.09 9.41
CA ALA A 179 15.47 6.57 8.78
C ALA A 179 15.23 7.78 7.86
N PRO A 180 14.60 8.86 8.34
CA PRO A 180 14.11 9.94 7.49
C PRO A 180 15.23 10.54 6.66
N ARG A 181 14.97 10.71 5.37
CA ARG A 181 15.86 11.38 4.41
C ARG A 181 15.09 12.42 3.64
N THR A 182 15.81 13.44 3.23
CA THR A 182 15.30 14.37 2.24
C THR A 182 15.71 13.93 0.84
N LEU A 183 14.90 14.25 -0.16
CA LEU A 183 15.27 14.02 -1.55
C LEU A 183 16.61 14.68 -1.91
N SER A 184 16.88 15.86 -1.33
CA SER A 184 18.12 16.60 -1.53
C SER A 184 19.35 15.85 -1.00
N GLU A 185 19.24 15.15 0.12
CA GLU A 185 20.34 14.32 0.67
C GLU A 185 20.66 13.14 -0.26
N LEU A 186 19.63 12.47 -0.80
CA LEU A 186 19.82 11.37 -1.75
C LEU A 186 20.46 11.86 -3.05
N VAL A 187 20.06 13.00 -3.57
CA VAL A 187 20.67 13.63 -4.73
C VAL A 187 22.13 14.02 -4.46
N ALA A 188 22.42 14.59 -3.27
CA ALA A 188 23.77 15.01 -2.87
C ALA A 188 24.76 13.85 -2.72
N ALA A 189 24.28 12.62 -2.45
CA ALA A 189 25.12 11.42 -2.42
C ALA A 189 25.73 11.09 -3.80
N ASN A 190 25.18 11.64 -4.88
CA ASN A 190 25.68 11.54 -6.26
C ASN A 190 25.82 10.09 -6.77
N LEU A 191 24.91 9.20 -6.35
CA LEU A 191 24.76 7.85 -6.88
C LEU A 191 23.95 7.91 -8.20
N ASP A 192 23.87 6.80 -8.94
CA ASP A 192 23.13 6.75 -10.20
C ASP A 192 21.70 6.25 -10.02
N TYR A 193 21.50 5.31 -9.09
CA TYR A 193 20.22 4.71 -8.80
C TYR A 193 20.03 4.54 -7.27
N TRP A 194 18.82 4.79 -6.78
CA TRP A 194 18.42 4.48 -5.43
C TRP A 194 17.33 3.42 -5.42
N ALA A 195 17.69 2.24 -4.93
CA ALA A 195 16.77 1.15 -4.64
C ALA A 195 16.24 1.32 -3.21
N LEU A 196 15.06 1.94 -3.08
CA LEU A 196 14.45 2.24 -1.79
C LEU A 196 13.37 1.21 -1.43
N GLY A 197 13.21 0.91 -0.13
CA GLY A 197 12.08 0.19 0.48
C GLY A 197 11.44 1.01 1.59
N HIS A 198 10.36 0.53 2.17
CA HIS A 198 9.54 1.09 3.23
C HIS A 198 8.16 1.62 2.78
N VAL A 199 8.07 2.19 1.60
CA VAL A 199 6.79 2.70 1.08
C VAL A 199 6.13 1.62 0.23
N HIS A 200 5.00 1.09 0.68
CA HIS A 200 4.30 -0.03 0.05
C HIS A 200 3.65 0.29 -1.30
N ARG A 201 3.66 1.55 -1.72
CA ARG A 201 3.15 1.99 -3.02
C ARG A 201 4.31 2.27 -3.97
N HIS A 202 4.23 1.74 -5.20
CA HIS A 202 5.19 2.12 -6.24
C HIS A 202 5.19 3.64 -6.45
N ARG A 203 6.39 4.25 -6.38
CA ARG A 203 6.54 5.70 -6.53
C ARG A 203 7.92 6.05 -7.06
N VAL A 204 7.98 6.77 -8.17
CA VAL A 204 9.20 7.40 -8.67
C VAL A 204 9.30 8.78 -8.01
N LEU A 205 10.30 8.97 -7.15
CA LEU A 205 10.55 10.24 -6.47
C LEU A 205 11.33 11.20 -7.35
N LYS A 206 12.22 10.66 -8.17
CA LYS A 206 12.98 11.44 -9.15
C LYS A 206 13.28 10.56 -10.37
N ASP A 207 12.90 11.04 -11.52
CA ASP A 207 13.30 10.50 -12.82
C ASP A 207 14.64 11.10 -13.28
N GLY A 208 15.38 10.38 -14.11
CA GLY A 208 16.69 10.78 -14.61
C GLY A 208 17.83 10.46 -13.65
N HIS A 209 18.85 11.34 -13.57
CA HIS A 209 20.05 11.10 -12.75
C HIS A 209 20.05 11.96 -11.48
N PRO A 210 20.19 11.36 -10.27
CA PRO A 210 19.98 9.95 -9.97
C PRO A 210 18.52 9.51 -10.18
N PHE A 211 18.29 8.24 -10.51
CA PHE A 211 16.96 7.67 -10.51
C PHE A 211 16.62 7.19 -9.10
N ILE A 212 15.52 7.68 -8.52
CA ILE A 212 15.16 7.43 -7.12
C ILE A 212 13.74 6.89 -7.07
N THR A 213 13.54 5.67 -6.54
CA THR A 213 12.24 5.01 -6.58
C THR A 213 12.02 4.00 -5.46
N TYR A 214 10.74 3.81 -5.13
CA TYR A 214 10.20 2.68 -4.36
C TYR A 214 9.49 1.72 -5.32
N PRO A 215 9.72 0.41 -5.25
CA PRO A 215 8.95 -0.57 -6.02
C PRO A 215 7.55 -0.78 -5.45
N GLY A 216 7.37 -0.53 -4.15
CA GLY A 216 6.22 -0.91 -3.36
C GLY A 216 6.30 -2.35 -2.86
N THR A 217 5.27 -2.81 -2.16
CA THR A 217 5.13 -4.21 -1.73
C THR A 217 4.80 -5.12 -2.89
N THR A 218 5.19 -6.39 -2.80
CA THR A 218 4.90 -7.40 -3.85
C THR A 218 3.48 -7.95 -3.79
N GLN A 219 2.80 -7.85 -2.63
CA GLN A 219 1.45 -8.32 -2.42
C GLN A 219 0.70 -7.37 -1.46
N GLY A 220 -0.45 -6.86 -1.87
CA GLY A 220 -1.35 -6.12 -0.97
C GLY A 220 -1.95 -7.06 0.08
N ARG A 221 -2.01 -6.62 1.34
CA ARG A 221 -2.45 -7.42 2.49
C ARG A 221 -3.69 -6.86 3.19
N HIS A 222 -4.09 -5.66 2.83
CA HIS A 222 -5.28 -4.98 3.36
C HIS A 222 -5.80 -3.92 2.39
N ILE A 223 -7.01 -3.41 2.67
CA ILE A 223 -7.73 -2.48 1.78
C ILE A 223 -7.00 -1.14 1.50
N ARG A 224 -6.04 -0.74 2.31
CA ARG A 224 -5.22 0.45 2.03
C ARG A 224 -4.14 0.19 0.96
N GLU A 225 -3.94 -1.07 0.58
CA GLU A 225 -2.97 -1.49 -0.42
C GLU A 225 -3.67 -1.95 -1.70
N THR A 226 -4.54 -1.10 -2.26
CA THR A 226 -5.29 -1.38 -3.49
C THR A 226 -4.45 -1.29 -4.76
N GLY A 227 -4.96 -1.90 -5.83
CA GLY A 227 -4.35 -1.89 -7.15
C GLY A 227 -3.18 -2.86 -7.31
N PRO A 228 -2.47 -2.83 -8.44
CA PRO A 228 -1.39 -3.75 -8.73
C PRO A 228 -0.20 -3.55 -7.77
N ARG A 229 0.36 -4.67 -7.30
CA ARG A 229 1.55 -4.73 -6.45
C ARG A 229 2.64 -5.51 -7.15
N GLY A 230 3.91 -5.11 -6.94
CA GLY A 230 4.94 -5.72 -7.76
C GLY A 230 6.36 -5.28 -7.45
N CYS A 231 7.19 -5.36 -8.48
CA CYS A 231 8.61 -5.00 -8.45
C CYS A 231 8.98 -4.20 -9.71
N LEU A 232 10.22 -3.74 -9.78
CA LEU A 232 10.74 -3.04 -10.95
C LEU A 232 11.71 -3.93 -11.72
N LEU A 233 11.49 -4.10 -13.02
CA LEU A 233 12.49 -4.58 -13.95
C LEU A 233 13.26 -3.36 -14.47
N VAL A 234 14.52 -3.26 -14.10
CA VAL A 234 15.39 -2.13 -14.42
C VAL A 234 16.43 -2.54 -15.44
N GLN A 235 16.58 -1.73 -16.47
CA GLN A 235 17.60 -1.87 -17.50
C GLN A 235 18.50 -0.65 -17.50
N VAL A 236 19.80 -0.86 -17.54
CA VAL A 236 20.80 0.21 -17.62
C VAL A 236 21.57 0.06 -18.91
N SER A 237 21.52 1.10 -19.73
CA SER A 237 22.24 1.12 -21.01
C SER A 237 23.76 1.28 -20.85
N GLY A 238 24.51 1.05 -21.92
CA GLY A 238 25.95 1.30 -21.94
C GLY A 238 26.36 2.75 -21.65
N SER A 239 25.43 3.71 -21.82
CA SER A 239 25.62 5.13 -21.47
C SER A 239 25.27 5.46 -20.02
N GLY A 240 24.71 4.51 -19.26
CA GLY A 240 24.25 4.72 -17.88
C GLY A 240 22.81 5.21 -17.76
N GLU A 241 22.07 5.24 -18.85
CA GLU A 241 20.65 5.59 -18.85
C GLU A 241 19.82 4.47 -18.22
N VAL A 242 18.95 4.85 -17.29
CA VAL A 242 18.07 3.93 -16.55
C VAL A 242 16.68 3.90 -17.17
N SER A 243 16.19 2.70 -17.43
CA SER A 243 14.79 2.44 -17.78
C SER A 243 14.20 1.47 -16.75
N ALA A 244 13.20 1.89 -16.00
CA ALA A 244 12.54 1.08 -14.99
C ALA A 244 11.08 0.84 -15.38
N ARG A 245 10.68 -0.44 -15.43
CA ARG A 245 9.31 -0.85 -15.72
C ARG A 245 8.72 -1.57 -14.51
N PHE A 246 7.54 -1.13 -14.09
CA PHE A 246 6.79 -1.80 -13.03
C PHE A 246 6.18 -3.10 -13.56
N GLU A 247 6.40 -4.20 -12.84
CA GLU A 247 5.90 -5.54 -13.16
C GLU A 247 4.99 -6.02 -12.03
N PRO A 248 3.67 -6.15 -12.26
CA PRO A 248 2.76 -6.71 -11.28
C PRO A 248 3.07 -8.18 -11.01
N VAL A 249 3.35 -8.51 -9.75
CA VAL A 249 3.63 -9.90 -9.31
C VAL A 249 2.63 -10.39 -8.27
N ASP A 250 1.69 -9.54 -7.87
CA ASP A 250 0.62 -9.86 -6.93
C ASP A 250 -0.21 -11.06 -7.37
N CYS A 251 -0.66 -11.85 -6.42
CA CYS A 251 -1.49 -13.03 -6.66
C CYS A 251 -2.96 -12.78 -6.35
N VAL A 252 -3.24 -11.79 -5.50
CA VAL A 252 -4.56 -11.32 -5.13
C VAL A 252 -4.56 -9.81 -5.19
N ARG A 253 -5.58 -9.23 -5.81
CA ARG A 253 -5.68 -7.78 -5.95
C ARG A 253 -6.73 -7.19 -5.03
N TRP A 254 -6.33 -6.21 -4.24
CA TRP A 254 -7.27 -5.42 -3.45
C TRP A 254 -7.84 -4.29 -4.30
N SER A 255 -9.15 -4.05 -4.15
CA SER A 255 -9.86 -2.99 -4.83
C SER A 255 -10.82 -2.26 -3.89
N SER A 256 -11.10 -1.01 -4.19
CA SER A 256 -12.10 -0.21 -3.50
C SER A 256 -12.95 0.46 -4.57
N SER A 257 -14.26 0.31 -4.46
CA SER A 257 -15.21 0.92 -5.40
C SER A 257 -16.25 1.73 -4.64
N GLU A 258 -16.77 2.76 -5.27
CA GLU A 258 -17.87 3.56 -4.79
C GLU A 258 -19.06 3.42 -5.74
N LEU A 259 -20.24 3.11 -5.20
CA LEU A 259 -21.49 2.98 -5.93
C LEU A 259 -22.49 4.01 -5.42
N GLN A 260 -22.92 4.89 -6.31
CA GLN A 260 -23.97 5.89 -6.04
C GLN A 260 -25.34 5.25 -6.10
N ILE A 261 -26.21 5.57 -5.11
CA ILE A 261 -27.58 5.04 -5.05
C ILE A 261 -28.64 6.00 -5.56
N ASP A 262 -28.26 7.19 -6.03
CA ASP A 262 -29.18 8.30 -6.35
C ASP A 262 -30.23 7.91 -7.40
N ASP A 263 -29.86 7.08 -8.36
CA ASP A 263 -30.73 6.62 -9.47
C ASP A 263 -31.26 5.19 -9.26
N LEU A 264 -31.07 4.58 -8.08
CA LEU A 264 -31.54 3.24 -7.76
C LEU A 264 -32.86 3.31 -7.00
N GLU A 265 -33.91 2.73 -7.58
CA GLU A 265 -35.27 2.80 -7.02
C GLU A 265 -35.64 1.56 -6.20
N THR A 266 -35.10 0.37 -6.58
CA THR A 266 -35.46 -0.92 -5.99
C THR A 266 -34.27 -1.70 -5.49
N GLU A 267 -34.53 -2.66 -4.57
CA GLU A 267 -33.51 -3.62 -4.14
C GLU A 267 -32.93 -4.42 -5.31
N GLY A 268 -33.75 -4.69 -6.34
CA GLY A 268 -33.32 -5.36 -7.57
C GLY A 268 -32.26 -4.54 -8.31
N ASP A 269 -32.50 -3.23 -8.47
CA ASP A 269 -31.55 -2.32 -9.13
C ASP A 269 -30.21 -2.26 -8.37
N LEU A 270 -30.27 -2.24 -7.02
CA LEU A 270 -29.08 -2.24 -6.17
C LEU A 270 -28.27 -3.54 -6.35
N ILE A 271 -28.93 -4.70 -6.31
CA ILE A 271 -28.27 -5.99 -6.48
C ILE A 271 -27.60 -6.07 -7.86
N GLU A 272 -28.31 -5.68 -8.91
CA GLU A 272 -27.77 -5.68 -10.27
C GLU A 272 -26.57 -4.72 -10.44
N ALA A 273 -26.63 -3.54 -9.80
CA ALA A 273 -25.52 -2.59 -9.79
C ALA A 273 -24.32 -3.10 -9.02
N LEU A 274 -24.53 -3.76 -7.87
CA LEU A 274 -23.45 -4.38 -7.08
C LEU A 274 -22.80 -5.55 -7.82
N GLU A 275 -23.58 -6.43 -8.44
CA GLU A 275 -23.07 -7.56 -9.23
C GLU A 275 -22.24 -7.03 -10.43
N ARG A 276 -22.70 -6.03 -11.15
CA ARG A 276 -21.96 -5.37 -12.23
C ARG A 276 -20.65 -4.75 -11.73
N THR A 277 -20.67 -4.08 -10.57
CA THR A 277 -19.44 -3.54 -9.95
C THR A 277 -18.43 -4.66 -9.66
N CYS A 278 -18.88 -5.81 -9.18
CA CYS A 278 -17.99 -6.95 -8.95
C CYS A 278 -17.40 -7.49 -10.27
N ASP A 279 -18.19 -7.56 -11.33
CA ASP A 279 -17.74 -8.02 -12.66
C ASP A 279 -16.66 -7.08 -13.23
N GLU A 280 -16.89 -5.76 -13.16
CA GLU A 280 -15.91 -4.74 -13.58
C GLU A 280 -14.58 -4.87 -12.83
N ILE A 281 -14.63 -5.09 -11.50
CA ILE A 281 -13.45 -5.33 -10.68
C ILE A 281 -12.74 -6.63 -11.07
N GLY A 282 -13.47 -7.68 -11.36
CA GLY A 282 -12.92 -8.94 -11.86
C GLY A 282 -12.13 -8.75 -13.16
N ASP A 283 -12.67 -8.00 -14.09
CA ASP A 283 -12.00 -7.67 -15.36
C ASP A 283 -10.74 -6.84 -15.14
N GLU A 284 -10.79 -5.82 -14.27
CA GLU A 284 -9.64 -4.98 -13.90
C GLU A 284 -8.53 -5.76 -13.18
N ALA A 285 -8.87 -6.84 -12.52
CA ALA A 285 -7.91 -7.68 -11.80
C ALA A 285 -6.97 -8.48 -12.72
N GLN A 286 -7.21 -8.47 -14.04
CA GLN A 286 -6.32 -9.09 -15.04
C GLN A 286 -6.08 -10.59 -14.79
N GLY A 287 -7.15 -11.33 -14.52
CA GLY A 287 -7.11 -12.77 -14.26
C GLY A 287 -6.68 -13.18 -12.85
N ARG A 288 -6.51 -12.21 -11.94
CA ARG A 288 -6.23 -12.47 -10.52
C ARG A 288 -7.54 -12.46 -9.72
N PRO A 289 -7.68 -13.28 -8.70
CA PRO A 289 -8.72 -13.07 -7.70
C PRO A 289 -8.63 -11.66 -7.09
N ALA A 290 -9.79 -11.04 -6.85
CA ALA A 290 -9.89 -9.72 -6.25
C ALA A 290 -10.56 -9.78 -4.87
N VAL A 291 -10.12 -8.90 -3.96
CA VAL A 291 -10.80 -8.61 -2.70
C VAL A 291 -11.27 -7.16 -2.77
N VAL A 292 -12.56 -6.93 -2.60
CA VAL A 292 -13.15 -5.61 -2.80
C VAL A 292 -13.89 -5.11 -1.56
N ARG A 293 -13.74 -3.82 -1.30
CA ARG A 293 -14.63 -3.03 -0.43
C ARG A 293 -15.48 -2.12 -1.31
N ILE A 294 -16.81 -2.22 -1.16
CA ILE A 294 -17.76 -1.38 -1.90
C ILE A 294 -18.34 -0.36 -0.91
N THR A 295 -18.25 0.91 -1.24
CA THR A 295 -18.88 2.00 -0.49
C THR A 295 -20.15 2.41 -1.23
N LEU A 296 -21.31 2.27 -0.59
CA LEU A 296 -22.57 2.81 -1.08
C LEU A 296 -22.65 4.27 -0.62
N SER A 297 -22.87 5.20 -1.54
CA SER A 297 -22.95 6.64 -1.26
C SER A 297 -24.10 7.28 -2.03
N GLY A 298 -24.31 8.58 -1.82
CA GLY A 298 -25.39 9.33 -2.47
C GLY A 298 -26.67 9.37 -1.64
N ARG A 299 -27.76 9.88 -2.25
CA ARG A 299 -29.06 10.11 -1.64
C ARG A 299 -30.14 9.38 -2.43
N GLY A 300 -30.88 8.47 -1.81
CA GLY A 300 -31.87 7.71 -2.53
C GLY A 300 -32.86 6.97 -1.61
N GLU A 301 -33.94 6.47 -2.21
CA GLU A 301 -35.02 5.77 -1.52
C GLU A 301 -34.55 4.53 -0.77
N LEU A 302 -33.44 3.92 -1.22
CA LEU A 302 -32.84 2.74 -0.60
C LEU A 302 -32.13 3.04 0.71
N HIS A 303 -31.89 4.33 1.07
CA HIS A 303 -31.21 4.70 2.30
C HIS A 303 -31.84 4.10 3.55
N ALA A 304 -33.17 4.18 3.69
CA ALA A 304 -33.89 3.68 4.87
C ALA A 304 -33.66 2.15 5.07
N MET A 305 -33.65 1.39 4.00
CA MET A 305 -33.37 -0.04 4.00
C MET A 305 -31.92 -0.32 4.38
N LEU A 306 -30.97 0.44 3.81
CA LEU A 306 -29.54 0.29 4.01
C LEU A 306 -29.06 0.65 5.41
N ARG A 307 -29.88 1.37 6.21
CA ARG A 307 -29.61 1.57 7.65
C ARG A 307 -29.68 0.27 8.47
N SER A 308 -30.30 -0.78 7.94
CA SER A 308 -30.36 -2.08 8.62
C SER A 308 -29.06 -2.85 8.43
N PRO A 309 -28.29 -3.14 9.52
CA PRO A 309 -27.09 -3.96 9.42
C PRO A 309 -27.35 -5.37 8.85
N LEU A 310 -28.53 -5.94 9.12
CA LEU A 310 -28.91 -7.27 8.60
C LEU A 310 -29.03 -7.27 7.08
N VAL A 311 -29.62 -6.22 6.50
CA VAL A 311 -29.74 -6.11 5.03
C VAL A 311 -28.35 -6.00 4.40
N VAL A 312 -27.46 -5.21 4.98
CA VAL A 312 -26.08 -5.05 4.50
C VAL A 312 -25.31 -6.38 4.60
N GLU A 313 -25.52 -7.13 5.67
CA GLU A 313 -24.92 -8.46 5.86
C GLU A 313 -25.44 -9.47 4.82
N ASP A 314 -26.75 -9.51 4.59
CA ASP A 314 -27.38 -10.38 3.58
C ASP A 314 -26.89 -10.06 2.15
N LEU A 315 -26.79 -8.76 1.80
CA LEU A 315 -26.23 -8.32 0.52
C LEU A 315 -24.76 -8.74 0.38
N THR A 316 -23.96 -8.55 1.45
CA THR A 316 -22.54 -8.91 1.45
C THR A 316 -22.37 -10.42 1.26
N GLU A 317 -23.15 -11.23 1.97
CA GLU A 317 -23.08 -12.69 1.86
C GLU A 317 -23.52 -13.19 0.47
N ARG A 318 -24.60 -12.63 -0.08
CA ARG A 318 -25.01 -12.92 -1.45
C ARG A 318 -23.88 -12.68 -2.45
N LEU A 319 -23.24 -11.50 -2.40
CA LEU A 319 -22.14 -11.16 -3.32
C LEU A 319 -20.90 -12.04 -3.09
N ARG A 320 -20.65 -12.50 -1.88
CA ARG A 320 -19.58 -13.48 -1.60
C ARG A 320 -19.85 -14.80 -2.29
N VAL A 321 -21.07 -15.32 -2.19
CA VAL A 321 -21.44 -16.58 -2.83
C VAL A 321 -21.29 -16.48 -4.35
N THR A 322 -21.88 -15.46 -4.98
CA THR A 322 -21.82 -15.28 -6.44
C THR A 322 -20.41 -14.95 -6.93
N GLY A 323 -19.67 -14.11 -6.20
CA GLY A 323 -18.32 -13.71 -6.58
C GLY A 323 -17.27 -14.81 -6.44
N LEU A 324 -17.51 -15.84 -5.59
CA LEU A 324 -16.65 -17.02 -5.50
C LEU A 324 -16.81 -17.94 -6.71
N GLU A 325 -17.97 -17.94 -7.37
CA GLU A 325 -18.26 -18.71 -8.57
C GLU A 325 -17.77 -18.02 -9.84
N SER A 326 -17.39 -16.74 -9.76
CA SER A 326 -16.88 -15.99 -10.92
C SER A 326 -15.43 -16.38 -11.27
N ALA A 327 -14.99 -16.08 -12.49
CA ALA A 327 -13.63 -16.33 -12.96
C ALA A 327 -13.07 -15.08 -13.67
N PRO A 328 -12.16 -14.33 -13.02
CA PRO A 328 -11.54 -14.56 -11.70
C PRO A 328 -12.51 -14.35 -10.53
N ALA A 329 -12.25 -15.01 -9.39
CA ALA A 329 -13.08 -14.87 -8.21
C ALA A 329 -12.99 -13.44 -7.64
N VAL A 330 -14.15 -12.89 -7.23
CA VAL A 330 -14.23 -11.57 -6.58
C VAL A 330 -14.87 -11.73 -5.21
N MET A 331 -14.11 -11.43 -4.17
CA MET A 331 -14.58 -11.54 -2.79
C MET A 331 -14.90 -10.16 -2.21
N VAL A 332 -16.14 -9.94 -1.83
CA VAL A 332 -16.55 -8.72 -1.13
C VAL A 332 -16.12 -8.83 0.34
N GLU A 333 -15.13 -8.02 0.72
CA GLU A 333 -14.66 -7.92 2.11
C GLU A 333 -15.71 -7.25 2.97
N GLN A 334 -16.25 -6.12 2.48
CA GLN A 334 -17.23 -5.31 3.21
C GLN A 334 -18.01 -4.42 2.25
N ILE A 335 -19.31 -4.24 2.52
CA ILE A 335 -20.10 -3.12 2.03
C ILE A 335 -20.13 -2.06 3.12
N GLN A 336 -19.66 -0.85 2.82
CA GLN A 336 -19.77 0.32 3.67
C GLN A 336 -20.93 1.20 3.22
N VAL A 337 -21.81 1.58 4.13
CA VAL A 337 -22.94 2.45 3.83
C VAL A 337 -22.62 3.88 4.26
N ARG A 338 -22.58 4.78 3.30
CA ARG A 338 -22.44 6.24 3.45
C ARG A 338 -23.53 6.98 2.69
N THR A 339 -24.70 6.34 2.61
CA THR A 339 -25.87 6.90 1.95
C THR A 339 -26.60 7.88 2.86
N ASN A 340 -27.48 8.68 2.28
CA ASN A 340 -28.24 9.70 3.00
C ASN A 340 -29.70 9.71 2.52
N THR A 341 -30.57 10.28 3.34
CA THR A 341 -32.00 10.47 3.05
C THR A 341 -32.20 11.25 1.73
N PRO A 342 -33.17 10.84 0.87
CA PRO A 342 -33.48 11.49 -0.39
C PRO A 342 -34.17 12.86 -0.16
N ILE A 343 -33.36 13.90 -0.04
CA ILE A 343 -33.81 15.28 0.22
C ILE A 343 -33.06 16.27 -0.65
N ASP A 344 -33.78 17.24 -1.19
CA ASP A 344 -33.18 18.40 -1.85
C ASP A 344 -32.68 19.41 -0.80
N LEU A 345 -31.39 19.34 -0.51
CA LEU A 345 -30.70 20.17 0.47
C LEU A 345 -30.83 21.68 0.14
N ASP A 346 -30.78 22.04 -1.15
CA ASP A 346 -30.85 23.44 -1.59
C ASP A 346 -32.23 24.04 -1.36
N SER A 347 -33.27 23.26 -1.60
CA SER A 347 -34.64 23.65 -1.27
C SER A 347 -34.82 23.70 0.25
N ARG A 348 -34.31 22.73 0.98
CA ARG A 348 -34.47 22.64 2.44
C ARG A 348 -33.72 23.76 3.16
N ARG A 349 -32.55 24.19 2.70
CA ARG A 349 -31.82 25.36 3.24
C ARG A 349 -32.64 26.66 3.17
N LYS A 350 -33.57 26.76 2.22
CA LYS A 350 -34.44 27.94 2.07
C LYS A 350 -35.67 27.89 2.97
N SER A 351 -35.98 26.76 3.57
CA SER A 351 -37.14 26.62 4.46
C SER A 351 -36.93 27.38 5.77
N ALA A 352 -38.04 27.83 6.39
CA ALA A 352 -38.04 28.59 7.63
C ALA A 352 -38.25 27.68 8.87
N ASP A 353 -37.85 26.44 8.79
CA ASP A 353 -37.92 25.44 9.86
C ASP A 353 -36.56 25.19 10.52
N PHE A 354 -36.56 24.34 11.53
CA PHE A 354 -35.36 24.02 12.32
C PHE A 354 -34.27 23.39 11.46
N LEU A 355 -34.62 22.43 10.59
CA LEU A 355 -33.64 21.78 9.71
C LEU A 355 -33.01 22.80 8.75
N GLY A 356 -33.82 23.70 8.16
CA GLY A 356 -33.28 24.76 7.30
C GLY A 356 -32.32 25.69 8.05
N GLU A 357 -32.56 25.97 9.33
CA GLU A 357 -31.63 26.76 10.16
C GLU A 357 -30.33 26.01 10.41
N VAL A 358 -30.37 24.70 10.72
CA VAL A 358 -29.20 23.85 10.91
C VAL A 358 -28.36 23.77 9.63
N LEU A 359 -28.99 23.53 8.48
CA LEU A 359 -28.29 23.46 7.19
C LEU A 359 -27.61 24.79 6.83
N ARG A 360 -28.26 25.92 7.08
CA ARG A 360 -27.62 27.24 6.89
C ARG A 360 -26.45 27.50 7.84
N LEU A 361 -26.55 27.01 9.08
CA LEU A 361 -25.44 27.10 10.04
C LEU A 361 -24.22 26.26 9.58
N ILE A 362 -24.46 25.04 9.10
CA ILE A 362 -23.44 24.17 8.57
C ILE A 362 -22.75 24.81 7.36
N GLU A 363 -23.51 25.34 6.40
CA GLU A 363 -22.95 26.01 5.21
C GLU A 363 -22.13 27.26 5.59
N ASN A 364 -22.61 28.09 6.47
CA ASN A 364 -21.86 29.25 6.99
C ASN A 364 -20.57 28.83 7.73
N THR A 365 -20.56 27.65 8.31
CA THR A 365 -19.41 27.12 9.01
C THR A 365 -18.40 26.55 8.01
N ARG A 366 -18.88 25.91 6.94
CA ARG A 366 -18.05 25.38 5.82
C ARG A 366 -17.29 26.52 5.12
N GLU A 367 -17.90 27.70 4.97
CA GLU A 367 -17.24 28.88 4.42
C GLU A 367 -16.15 29.48 5.32
N LYS A 368 -16.07 29.06 6.59
CA LYS A 368 -15.15 29.59 7.59
C LYS A 368 -14.40 28.47 8.34
N PRO A 369 -13.45 27.79 7.70
CA PRO A 369 -12.73 26.64 8.29
C PRO A 369 -12.04 26.95 9.62
N THR A 370 -11.56 28.19 9.81
CA THR A 370 -10.97 28.66 11.08
C THR A 370 -11.93 28.55 12.25
N ARG A 371 -13.24 28.74 12.01
CA ARG A 371 -14.27 28.60 13.05
C ARG A 371 -14.47 27.13 13.46
N LEU A 372 -14.33 26.18 12.52
CA LEU A 372 -14.34 24.75 12.84
C LEU A 372 -13.17 24.40 13.78
N GLN A 373 -11.97 24.87 13.45
CA GLN A 373 -10.80 24.69 14.30
C GLN A 373 -11.00 25.26 15.70
N GLU A 374 -11.60 26.45 15.82
CA GLU A 374 -11.94 27.07 17.12
C GLU A 374 -12.95 26.20 17.89
N MET A 375 -14.02 25.70 17.24
CA MET A 375 -15.06 24.89 17.90
C MET A 375 -14.51 23.58 18.49
N ILE A 376 -13.56 22.95 17.83
CA ILE A 376 -12.96 21.68 18.30
C ILE A 376 -11.68 21.89 19.13
N SER A 377 -11.20 23.14 19.25
CA SER A 377 -9.97 23.49 19.95
C SER A 377 -9.96 23.03 21.42
N GLU A 378 -11.10 23.01 22.07
CA GLU A 378 -11.24 22.52 23.45
C GLU A 378 -10.88 21.04 23.58
N LEU A 379 -11.20 20.19 22.57
CA LEU A 379 -10.84 18.76 22.53
C LEU A 379 -9.32 18.57 22.50
N TYR A 380 -8.62 19.40 21.73
CA TYR A 380 -7.16 19.37 21.64
C TYR A 380 -6.45 20.05 22.82
N ASN A 381 -7.12 20.95 23.52
CA ASN A 381 -6.59 21.62 24.70
C ASN A 381 -6.74 20.76 25.96
N ASP A 382 -7.67 19.82 26.00
CA ASP A 382 -7.80 18.87 27.11
C ASP A 382 -6.56 17.95 27.21
N ARG A 383 -6.07 17.73 28.43
CA ARG A 383 -4.87 16.92 28.69
C ARG A 383 -5.05 15.44 28.26
N ARG A 384 -6.28 14.94 28.22
CA ARG A 384 -6.61 13.60 27.74
C ARG A 384 -6.72 13.57 26.22
N GLY A 385 -7.35 14.59 25.60
CA GLY A 385 -7.48 14.72 24.15
C GLY A 385 -6.14 14.74 23.44
N ARG A 386 -5.20 15.57 23.89
CA ARG A 386 -3.83 15.69 23.33
C ARG A 386 -3.03 14.38 23.23
N ARG A 387 -3.43 13.37 23.99
CA ARG A 387 -2.73 12.07 24.01
C ARG A 387 -3.23 11.11 22.93
N PHE A 388 -4.42 11.34 22.39
CA PHE A 388 -5.12 10.39 21.52
C PHE A 388 -5.67 11.02 20.24
N LEU A 389 -5.66 12.36 20.13
CA LEU A 389 -6.19 13.08 18.98
C LEU A 389 -5.06 13.86 18.31
N ASP A 390 -4.82 13.58 17.04
CA ASP A 390 -3.99 14.38 16.17
C ASP A 390 -4.75 15.60 15.68
N THR A 391 -4.03 16.68 15.38
CA THR A 391 -4.64 17.89 14.83
C THR A 391 -5.10 17.60 13.40
N LEU A 392 -6.41 17.77 13.14
CA LEU A 392 -7.00 17.53 11.84
C LEU A 392 -6.60 18.63 10.84
N ALA A 393 -6.36 18.22 9.60
CA ALA A 393 -6.20 19.14 8.48
C ALA A 393 -7.54 19.78 8.11
N GLU A 394 -7.50 20.88 7.35
CA GLU A 394 -8.72 21.59 6.94
C GLU A 394 -9.66 20.69 6.11
N GLU A 395 -9.12 19.86 5.23
CA GLU A 395 -9.87 18.90 4.42
C GLU A 395 -10.60 17.88 5.29
N GLU A 396 -9.94 17.32 6.29
CA GLU A 396 -10.51 16.36 7.24
C GLU A 396 -11.66 16.98 8.08
N LEU A 397 -11.52 18.27 8.43
CA LEU A 397 -12.57 19.01 9.14
C LEU A 397 -13.80 19.24 8.27
N LEU A 398 -13.62 19.50 6.98
CA LEU A 398 -14.72 19.67 6.03
C LEU A 398 -15.44 18.35 5.76
N GLU A 399 -14.70 17.23 5.73
CA GLU A 399 -15.29 15.88 5.65
C GLU A 399 -16.16 15.58 6.87
N LEU A 400 -15.64 15.82 8.09
CA LEU A 400 -16.41 15.66 9.31
C LEU A 400 -17.65 16.54 9.35
N LEU A 401 -17.58 17.79 8.86
CA LEU A 401 -18.74 18.67 8.78
C LEU A 401 -19.79 18.12 7.82
N SER A 402 -19.39 17.48 6.75
CA SER A 402 -20.29 16.81 5.80
C SER A 402 -20.97 15.59 6.43
N GLU A 403 -20.25 14.83 7.26
CA GLU A 403 -20.84 13.74 8.05
C GLU A 403 -21.85 14.27 9.07
N VAL A 404 -21.56 15.39 9.74
CA VAL A 404 -22.49 16.06 10.68
C VAL A 404 -23.74 16.53 9.93
N GLU A 405 -23.60 17.11 8.73
CA GLU A 405 -24.75 17.50 7.88
C GLU A 405 -25.65 16.30 7.60
N SER A 406 -25.06 15.16 7.22
CA SER A 406 -25.78 13.91 6.93
C SER A 406 -26.54 13.39 8.14
N ILE A 407 -25.88 13.31 9.30
CA ILE A 407 -26.51 12.87 10.56
C ILE A 407 -27.67 13.78 10.95
N CYS A 408 -27.48 15.11 10.87
CA CYS A 408 -28.55 16.07 11.20
C CYS A 408 -29.75 15.92 10.27
N VAL A 409 -29.53 15.72 8.97
CA VAL A 409 -30.61 15.50 8.01
C VAL A 409 -31.36 14.22 8.32
N ASP A 410 -30.66 13.11 8.49
CA ASP A 410 -31.27 11.80 8.70
C ASP A 410 -32.10 11.75 9.98
N GLU A 411 -31.61 12.31 11.09
CA GLU A 411 -32.33 12.32 12.36
C GLU A 411 -33.52 13.29 12.36
N LEU A 412 -33.39 14.49 11.77
CA LEU A 412 -34.45 15.49 11.79
C LEU A 412 -35.54 15.26 10.75
N VAL A 413 -35.25 14.57 9.64
CA VAL A 413 -36.28 14.23 8.63
C VAL A 413 -37.15 13.08 9.12
N THR A 414 -36.59 12.11 9.83
CA THR A 414 -37.37 10.98 10.40
C THR A 414 -38.35 11.43 11.47
N GLU A 415 -38.06 12.47 12.24
CA GLU A 415 -38.97 13.04 13.25
C GLU A 415 -40.19 13.80 12.64
N GLU A 416 -40.05 14.33 11.42
CA GLU A 416 -41.19 15.04 10.75
C GLU A 416 -42.19 14.07 10.07
N THR A 417 -41.87 12.80 9.95
CA THR A 417 -42.72 11.75 9.30
C THR A 417 -43.49 10.88 10.28
N GLU A 418 -43.26 10.97 11.59
CA GLU A 418 -44.10 10.41 12.67
C GLU A 418 -45.12 11.44 13.19
#